data_e00f1e6a02d186ecf55f8bb3bac3b531
#
_entry.id   e00f1e6a02d186ecf55f8bb3bac3b531
#
_cell.length_a   1.000
_cell.length_b   1.000
_cell.length_c   1.000
_cell.angle_alpha   90.00
_cell.angle_beta   90.00
_cell.angle_gamma   90.00
#
_symmetry.space_group_name_H-M   'P 1'
#
loop_
_entity.id
_entity.type
_entity.pdbx_description
1 polymer ?
#
loop_
_entity_poly.entity_id
_entity_poly.type
_entity_poly.pdbx_seq_one_letter_code
_entity_poly.pdbx_strand_id
1 'polypeptide(L)'
;PAARWAEHPIQPPAFWPQNIWPWVQNVVVLGIPLYAPMMAASPSMVYQELYDTSNRVLDDMAYRLTNFIASELGFRALYFPRDCYYSIETLLDRPEAAFSHVLAAYYAGMGTIGDSHNLLTREFGPRLRMVSILTDAPLAADDMLEGQLCIHCGKCLRECPAHCFTQDGAGEYAMDKLACTRHHVQLKQERHWPCGRCAAVCPVGDDLAPYRGEAVITEAGARHCGLYGS
;
A
#
# COMPACT_ATOMS: atom_id res chain seq x y z
N PRO A 1 -7.83 -11.41 13.49
CA PRO A 1 -8.61 -10.65 14.46
C PRO A 1 -8.03 -9.27 14.72
N ALA A 2 -8.89 -8.29 15.09
CA ALA A 2 -8.43 -6.96 15.47
C ALA A 2 -7.49 -7.01 16.70
N ALA A 3 -7.60 -8.02 17.54
CA ALA A 3 -6.74 -8.23 18.72
C ALA A 3 -5.25 -8.37 18.38
N ARG A 4 -4.89 -8.79 17.15
CA ARG A 4 -3.49 -8.94 16.73
C ARG A 4 -2.66 -7.65 16.83
N TRP A 5 -3.31 -6.47 16.77
CA TRP A 5 -2.62 -5.22 17.01
C TRP A 5 -2.01 -5.13 18.43
N ALA A 6 -2.70 -5.69 19.42
CA ALA A 6 -2.19 -5.75 20.78
C ALA A 6 -1.12 -6.84 20.98
N GLU A 7 -1.24 -7.95 20.24
CA GLU A 7 -0.28 -9.07 20.29
C GLU A 7 1.05 -8.73 19.61
N HIS A 8 1.01 -7.91 18.56
CA HIS A 8 2.16 -7.51 17.74
C HIS A 8 2.21 -5.98 17.57
N PRO A 9 2.51 -5.21 18.62
CA PRO A 9 2.38 -3.75 18.61
C PRO A 9 3.46 -3.08 17.77
N ILE A 10 3.15 -2.79 16.51
CA ILE A 10 4.03 -2.02 15.60
C ILE A 10 3.65 -0.53 15.59
N GLN A 11 2.43 -0.20 16.01
CA GLN A 11 1.93 1.17 16.08
C GLN A 11 1.43 1.53 17.48
N PRO A 12 1.40 2.83 17.84
CA PRO A 12 0.82 3.29 19.09
C PRO A 12 -0.64 2.81 19.25
N PRO A 13 -1.08 2.52 20.49
CA PRO A 13 -2.43 2.02 20.76
C PRO A 13 -3.57 2.90 20.21
N ALA A 14 -3.35 4.22 20.07
CA ALA A 14 -4.35 5.12 19.48
C ALA A 14 -4.77 4.75 18.05
N PHE A 15 -3.92 4.02 17.31
CA PHE A 15 -4.21 3.59 15.93
C PHE A 15 -4.74 2.16 15.83
N TRP A 16 -4.93 1.46 16.96
CA TRP A 16 -5.47 0.12 16.93
C TRP A 16 -6.98 0.14 16.62
N PRO A 17 -7.49 -0.80 15.82
CA PRO A 17 -8.89 -0.83 15.43
C PRO A 17 -9.86 -0.72 16.60
N GLN A 18 -9.60 -1.42 17.70
CA GLN A 18 -10.46 -1.42 18.88
C GLN A 18 -10.48 -0.08 19.63
N ASN A 19 -9.40 0.70 19.53
CA ASN A 19 -9.32 2.02 20.15
C ASN A 19 -9.98 3.09 19.27
N ILE A 20 -10.12 2.83 17.97
CA ILE A 20 -10.87 3.69 17.04
C ILE A 20 -12.37 3.37 17.15
N TRP A 21 -12.72 2.08 17.05
CA TRP A 21 -14.09 1.56 17.25
C TRP A 21 -14.09 0.37 18.18
N PRO A 22 -14.52 0.54 19.44
CA PRO A 22 -14.44 -0.51 20.46
C PRO A 22 -15.20 -1.80 20.15
N TRP A 23 -16.18 -1.78 19.26
CA TRP A 23 -16.96 -2.94 18.85
C TRP A 23 -16.28 -3.83 17.81
N VAL A 24 -15.18 -3.38 17.20
CA VAL A 24 -14.47 -4.13 16.14
C VAL A 24 -13.85 -5.41 16.69
N GLN A 25 -14.18 -6.54 16.06
CA GLN A 25 -13.58 -7.83 16.36
C GLN A 25 -12.63 -8.29 15.26
N ASN A 26 -12.95 -7.98 14.00
CA ASN A 26 -12.19 -8.40 12.83
C ASN A 26 -11.95 -7.25 11.86
N VAL A 27 -10.86 -7.34 11.12
CA VAL A 27 -10.52 -6.48 10.00
C VAL A 27 -10.37 -7.36 8.76
N VAL A 28 -11.17 -7.11 7.74
CA VAL A 28 -11.06 -7.73 6.42
C VAL A 28 -10.27 -6.80 5.52
N VAL A 29 -9.26 -7.32 4.84
CA VAL A 29 -8.47 -6.53 3.90
C VAL A 29 -8.69 -7.07 2.49
N LEU A 30 -9.04 -6.17 1.57
CA LEU A 30 -9.11 -6.46 0.15
C LEU A 30 -7.89 -5.86 -0.53
N GLY A 31 -7.28 -6.61 -1.44
CA GLY A 31 -6.15 -6.17 -2.25
C GLY A 31 -6.42 -6.42 -3.73
N ILE A 32 -6.02 -5.49 -4.59
CA ILE A 32 -6.01 -5.68 -6.04
C ILE A 32 -4.61 -5.39 -6.60
N PRO A 33 -4.15 -6.16 -7.61
CA PRO A 33 -2.83 -5.97 -8.18
C PRO A 33 -2.74 -4.69 -9.01
N LEU A 34 -1.55 -4.11 -9.04
CA LEU A 34 -1.15 -3.08 -9.99
C LEU A 34 -0.27 -3.72 -11.06
N TYR A 35 -0.64 -3.58 -12.32
CA TYR A 35 0.06 -4.22 -13.42
C TYR A 35 1.51 -3.76 -13.55
N ALA A 36 2.46 -4.69 -13.48
CA ALA A 36 3.89 -4.41 -13.49
C ALA A 36 4.36 -3.52 -14.66
N PRO A 37 3.90 -3.70 -15.92
CA PRO A 37 4.30 -2.81 -17.02
C PRO A 37 3.87 -1.36 -16.84
N MET A 38 2.66 -1.13 -16.32
CA MET A 38 2.17 0.22 -16.08
C MET A 38 2.89 0.86 -14.89
N MET A 39 3.17 0.08 -13.84
CA MET A 39 3.96 0.55 -12.70
C MET A 39 5.41 0.84 -13.07
N ALA A 40 6.02 0.06 -13.97
CA ALA A 40 7.38 0.29 -14.42
C ALA A 40 7.56 1.63 -15.15
N ALA A 41 6.46 2.19 -15.70
CA ALA A 41 6.43 3.53 -16.27
C ALA A 41 6.29 4.65 -15.22
N SER A 42 6.25 4.35 -13.92
CA SER A 42 6.06 5.35 -12.86
C SER A 42 7.29 6.23 -12.64
N PRO A 43 7.11 7.53 -12.30
CA PRO A 43 5.87 8.26 -12.32
C PRO A 43 5.46 8.63 -13.75
N SER A 44 4.18 8.47 -14.10
CA SER A 44 3.66 8.80 -15.44
C SER A 44 2.13 8.88 -15.44
N MET A 45 1.56 9.44 -16.48
CA MET A 45 0.11 9.45 -16.72
C MET A 45 -0.45 8.01 -16.78
N VAL A 46 0.26 7.08 -17.42
CA VAL A 46 -0.17 5.67 -17.53
C VAL A 46 -0.29 5.03 -16.15
N TYR A 47 0.68 5.27 -15.27
CA TYR A 47 0.61 4.78 -13.90
C TYR A 47 -0.48 5.50 -13.08
N GLN A 48 -0.65 6.81 -13.27
CA GLN A 48 -1.73 7.56 -12.61
C GLN A 48 -3.11 6.98 -12.94
N GLU A 49 -3.40 6.71 -14.22
CA GLU A 49 -4.68 6.12 -14.63
C GLU A 49 -4.91 4.72 -14.03
N LEU A 50 -3.86 3.89 -13.97
CA LEU A 50 -3.93 2.60 -13.27
C LEU A 50 -4.26 2.80 -11.80
N TYR A 51 -3.56 3.72 -11.13
CA TYR A 51 -3.73 4.02 -9.70
C TYR A 51 -5.16 4.50 -9.41
N ASP A 52 -5.66 5.46 -10.19
CA ASP A 52 -7.01 6.03 -10.00
C ASP A 52 -8.11 4.99 -10.29
N THR A 53 -7.93 4.18 -11.33
CA THR A 53 -8.88 3.11 -11.65
C THR A 53 -8.89 2.05 -10.56
N SER A 54 -7.72 1.61 -10.09
CA SER A 54 -7.61 0.63 -9.01
C SER A 54 -8.25 1.15 -7.72
N ASN A 55 -8.08 2.42 -7.41
CA ASN A 55 -8.71 3.04 -6.25
C ASN A 55 -10.24 3.03 -6.33
N ARG A 56 -10.82 3.38 -7.50
CA ARG A 56 -12.29 3.32 -7.70
C ARG A 56 -12.83 1.91 -7.54
N VAL A 57 -12.15 0.91 -8.10
CA VAL A 57 -12.54 -0.50 -7.97
C VAL A 57 -12.49 -0.94 -6.51
N LEU A 58 -11.44 -0.60 -5.78
CA LEU A 58 -11.32 -0.94 -4.35
C LEU A 58 -12.43 -0.30 -3.51
N ASP A 59 -12.73 0.97 -3.74
CA ASP A 59 -13.82 1.65 -3.01
C ASP A 59 -15.18 1.00 -3.28
N ASP A 60 -15.47 0.64 -4.54
CA ASP A 60 -16.71 -0.07 -4.90
C ASP A 60 -16.79 -1.45 -4.23
N MET A 61 -15.70 -2.21 -4.25
CA MET A 61 -15.62 -3.51 -3.58
C MET A 61 -15.83 -3.38 -2.07
N ALA A 62 -15.15 -2.42 -1.43
CA ALA A 62 -15.28 -2.18 0.00
C ALA A 62 -16.70 -1.76 0.39
N TYR A 63 -17.31 -0.85 -0.37
CA TYR A 63 -18.69 -0.43 -0.18
C TYR A 63 -19.67 -1.60 -0.27
N ARG A 64 -19.56 -2.42 -1.34
CA ARG A 64 -20.45 -3.59 -1.55
C ARG A 64 -20.30 -4.63 -0.44
N LEU A 65 -19.06 -4.96 -0.06
CA LEU A 65 -18.84 -5.94 1.00
C LEU A 65 -19.29 -5.41 2.36
N THR A 66 -19.07 -4.13 2.66
CA THR A 66 -19.58 -3.51 3.89
C THR A 66 -21.12 -3.57 3.95
N ASN A 67 -21.79 -3.24 2.84
CA ASN A 67 -23.25 -3.37 2.76
C ASN A 67 -23.72 -4.81 2.92
N PHE A 68 -23.08 -5.76 2.29
CA PHE A 68 -23.40 -7.18 2.43
C PHE A 68 -23.30 -7.63 3.89
N ILE A 69 -22.20 -7.29 4.57
CA ILE A 69 -22.02 -7.63 5.99
C ILE A 69 -23.12 -6.98 6.84
N ALA A 70 -23.45 -5.72 6.56
CA ALA A 70 -24.42 -4.99 7.37
C ALA A 70 -25.87 -5.42 7.09
N SER A 71 -26.27 -5.52 5.81
CA SER A 71 -27.67 -5.72 5.43
C SER A 71 -28.06 -7.19 5.37
N GLU A 72 -27.16 -8.06 4.88
CA GLU A 72 -27.50 -9.48 4.66
C GLU A 72 -27.07 -10.37 5.84
N LEU A 73 -25.92 -10.03 6.48
CA LEU A 73 -25.41 -10.82 7.60
C LEU A 73 -25.80 -10.24 8.97
N GLY A 74 -26.27 -8.99 9.03
CA GLY A 74 -26.76 -8.36 10.26
C GLY A 74 -25.66 -7.94 11.25
N PHE A 75 -24.39 -7.83 10.81
CA PHE A 75 -23.28 -7.38 11.63
C PHE A 75 -22.95 -5.92 11.38
N ARG A 76 -22.33 -5.26 12.37
CA ARG A 76 -21.79 -3.91 12.16
C ARG A 76 -20.57 -3.98 11.25
N ALA A 77 -20.51 -3.08 10.28
CA ALA A 77 -19.37 -2.96 9.39
C ALA A 77 -19.18 -1.51 8.95
N LEU A 78 -17.94 -1.14 8.74
CA LEU A 78 -17.55 0.09 8.05
C LEU A 78 -16.24 -0.17 7.32
N TYR A 79 -15.95 0.61 6.29
CA TYR A 79 -14.65 0.56 5.64
C TYR A 79 -13.90 1.88 5.80
N PHE A 80 -12.57 1.80 5.86
CA PHE A 80 -11.71 2.92 5.61
C PHE A 80 -11.48 3.03 4.11
N PRO A 81 -11.67 4.20 3.50
CA PRO A 81 -11.33 4.39 2.10
C PRO A 81 -9.84 4.11 1.87
N ARG A 82 -9.47 3.73 0.64
CA ARG A 82 -8.07 3.41 0.25
C ARG A 82 -7.05 4.50 0.58
N ASP A 83 -7.49 5.75 0.67
CA ASP A 83 -6.68 6.87 1.16
C ASP A 83 -7.29 7.37 2.48
N CYS A 84 -6.57 7.16 3.59
CA CYS A 84 -7.03 7.50 4.92
C CYS A 84 -6.56 8.91 5.35
N TYR A 85 -6.47 9.82 4.39
CA TYR A 85 -6.14 11.24 4.58
C TYR A 85 -6.96 12.08 3.57
N TYR A 86 -7.18 13.36 3.88
CA TYR A 86 -8.02 14.24 3.06
C TYR A 86 -7.40 14.54 1.69
N SER A 87 -6.13 14.92 1.67
CA SER A 87 -5.34 15.13 0.45
C SER A 87 -3.85 14.92 0.75
N ILE A 88 -3.05 14.74 -0.30
CA ILE A 88 -1.61 14.55 -0.11
C ILE A 88 -0.95 15.76 0.57
N GLU A 89 -1.46 16.95 0.35
CA GLU A 89 -0.96 18.19 0.95
C GLU A 89 -1.16 18.21 2.46
N THR A 90 -2.24 17.62 2.98
CA THR A 90 -2.51 17.58 4.44
C THR A 90 -1.45 16.76 5.18
N LEU A 91 -0.78 15.83 4.50
CA LEU A 91 0.31 15.06 5.08
C LEU A 91 1.61 15.86 5.26
N LEU A 92 1.71 17.08 4.71
CA LEU A 92 2.83 17.99 4.99
C LEU A 92 2.75 18.52 6.42
N ASP A 93 1.55 18.75 6.93
CA ASP A 93 1.33 19.25 8.28
C ASP A 93 1.24 18.10 9.29
N ARG A 94 0.63 16.99 8.87
CA ARG A 94 0.43 15.81 9.69
C ARG A 94 0.68 14.54 8.87
N PRO A 95 1.91 13.97 8.92
CA PRO A 95 2.33 12.82 8.09
C PRO A 95 1.78 11.48 8.62
N GLU A 96 0.50 11.46 8.97
CA GLU A 96 -0.20 10.32 9.53
C GLU A 96 -1.54 10.11 8.82
N ALA A 97 -1.81 8.88 8.40
CA ALA A 97 -3.12 8.48 7.94
C ALA A 97 -4.00 8.05 9.11
N ALA A 98 -5.32 8.20 8.97
CA ALA A 98 -6.27 7.79 10.01
C ALA A 98 -6.25 6.28 10.29
N PHE A 99 -5.83 5.47 9.31
CA PHE A 99 -5.71 4.02 9.44
C PHE A 99 -4.60 3.49 8.52
N SER A 100 -3.92 2.41 8.92
CA SER A 100 -2.86 1.80 8.13
C SER A 100 -3.34 0.51 7.45
N HIS A 101 -3.66 0.58 6.16
CA HIS A 101 -3.95 -0.61 5.36
C HIS A 101 -2.75 -1.57 5.26
N VAL A 102 -1.52 -1.05 5.28
CA VAL A 102 -0.30 -1.87 5.26
C VAL A 102 -0.23 -2.77 6.49
N LEU A 103 -0.46 -2.20 7.68
CA LEU A 103 -0.47 -3.00 8.92
C LEU A 103 -1.68 -3.92 8.99
N ALA A 104 -2.85 -3.46 8.52
CA ALA A 104 -4.04 -4.32 8.46
C ALA A 104 -3.77 -5.56 7.61
N ALA A 105 -3.17 -5.40 6.43
CA ALA A 105 -2.82 -6.49 5.54
C ALA A 105 -1.72 -7.41 6.11
N TYR A 106 -0.74 -6.84 6.81
CA TYR A 106 0.27 -7.62 7.53
C TYR A 106 -0.38 -8.51 8.60
N TYR A 107 -1.24 -7.95 9.46
CA TYR A 107 -1.94 -8.72 10.50
C TYR A 107 -3.00 -9.68 9.94
N ALA A 108 -3.49 -9.44 8.72
CA ALA A 108 -4.37 -10.36 7.99
C ALA A 108 -3.60 -11.51 7.30
N GLY A 109 -2.27 -11.55 7.40
CA GLY A 109 -1.46 -12.62 6.81
C GLY A 109 -1.21 -12.49 5.30
N MET A 110 -1.56 -11.35 4.68
CA MET A 110 -1.38 -11.17 3.23
C MET A 110 0.08 -11.11 2.80
N GLY A 111 1.00 -10.74 3.70
CA GLY A 111 2.40 -10.58 3.36
C GLY A 111 3.24 -10.03 4.50
N THR A 112 4.44 -9.55 4.17
CA THR A 112 5.39 -8.94 5.12
C THR A 112 5.71 -7.50 4.74
N ILE A 113 6.13 -6.70 5.71
CA ILE A 113 6.54 -5.31 5.46
C ILE A 113 8.01 -5.30 5.08
N GLY A 114 8.33 -4.73 3.91
CA GLY A 114 9.70 -4.62 3.43
C GLY A 114 10.39 -3.30 3.77
N ASP A 115 11.66 -3.16 3.37
CA ASP A 115 12.51 -1.98 3.61
C ASP A 115 11.90 -0.68 3.07
N SER A 116 11.03 -0.75 2.07
CA SER A 116 10.28 0.39 1.52
C SER A 116 9.05 0.77 2.33
N HIS A 117 8.80 0.14 3.48
CA HIS A 117 7.59 0.28 4.30
C HIS A 117 6.29 -0.07 3.57
N ASN A 118 6.37 -0.75 2.41
CA ASN A 118 5.23 -1.34 1.73
C ASN A 118 5.00 -2.78 2.19
N LEU A 119 3.74 -3.23 2.12
CA LEU A 119 3.45 -4.66 2.19
C LEU A 119 4.00 -5.35 0.94
N LEU A 120 4.61 -6.50 1.11
CA LEU A 120 5.02 -7.40 0.05
C LEU A 120 4.19 -8.67 0.13
N THR A 121 3.55 -9.07 -0.96
CA THR A 121 2.92 -10.39 -1.11
C THR A 121 3.81 -11.30 -1.96
N ARG A 122 3.58 -12.61 -1.91
CA ARG A 122 4.30 -13.58 -2.75
C ARG A 122 4.01 -13.35 -4.23
N GLU A 123 2.73 -13.12 -4.52
CA GLU A 123 2.23 -13.03 -5.89
C GLU A 123 2.64 -11.71 -6.56
N PHE A 124 2.51 -10.58 -5.85
CA PHE A 124 2.64 -9.25 -6.47
C PHE A 124 3.75 -8.38 -5.86
N GLY A 125 4.50 -8.90 -4.89
CA GLY A 125 5.41 -8.04 -4.13
C GLY A 125 4.67 -6.81 -3.59
N PRO A 126 5.21 -5.59 -3.76
CA PRO A 126 4.54 -4.37 -3.30
C PRO A 126 3.57 -3.76 -4.32
N ARG A 127 3.32 -4.45 -5.45
CA ARG A 127 2.46 -3.95 -6.54
C ARG A 127 1.00 -4.27 -6.31
N LEU A 128 0.44 -3.74 -5.23
CA LEU A 128 -0.99 -3.86 -4.91
C LEU A 128 -1.52 -2.60 -4.23
N ARG A 129 -2.83 -2.39 -4.37
CA ARG A 129 -3.59 -1.41 -3.58
C ARG A 129 -4.52 -2.15 -2.64
N MET A 130 -4.78 -1.57 -1.49
CA MET A 130 -5.53 -2.22 -0.41
C MET A 130 -6.58 -1.29 0.16
N VAL A 131 -7.64 -1.90 0.70
CA VAL A 131 -8.69 -1.25 1.50
C VAL A 131 -9.05 -2.16 2.67
N SER A 132 -9.51 -1.60 3.77
CA SER A 132 -9.83 -2.36 4.98
C SER A 132 -11.25 -2.12 5.42
N ILE A 133 -11.93 -3.20 5.83
CA ILE A 133 -13.29 -3.20 6.36
C ILE A 133 -13.21 -3.70 7.81
N LEU A 134 -13.78 -2.94 8.72
CA LEU A 134 -13.86 -3.24 10.13
C LEU A 134 -15.25 -3.80 10.43
N THR A 135 -15.32 -4.91 11.19
CA THR A 135 -16.58 -5.57 11.50
C THR A 135 -16.56 -6.28 12.84
N ASP A 136 -17.72 -6.49 13.42
CA ASP A 136 -17.92 -7.39 14.57
C ASP A 136 -18.39 -8.79 14.15
N ALA A 137 -18.47 -9.09 12.86
CA ALA A 137 -18.76 -10.42 12.35
C ALA A 137 -17.72 -11.43 12.87
N PRO A 138 -18.15 -12.62 13.34
CA PRO A 138 -17.26 -13.64 13.91
C PRO A 138 -16.54 -14.42 12.81
N LEU A 139 -15.56 -13.77 12.17
CA LEU A 139 -14.76 -14.35 11.10
C LEU A 139 -13.59 -15.15 11.67
N ALA A 140 -13.29 -16.31 11.07
CA ALA A 140 -12.03 -16.98 11.30
C ALA A 140 -10.87 -16.11 10.81
N ALA A 141 -9.79 -16.06 11.56
CA ALA A 141 -8.60 -15.33 11.15
C ALA A 141 -7.72 -16.19 10.24
N ASP A 142 -7.20 -15.58 9.18
CA ASP A 142 -6.11 -16.18 8.43
C ASP A 142 -4.82 -16.20 9.27
N ASP A 143 -3.94 -17.16 9.02
CA ASP A 143 -2.64 -17.22 9.68
C ASP A 143 -1.75 -16.06 9.17
N MET A 144 -0.92 -15.53 10.06
CA MET A 144 0.11 -14.56 9.64
C MET A 144 1.17 -15.28 8.80
N LEU A 145 1.66 -14.59 7.77
CA LEU A 145 2.73 -15.14 6.95
C LEU A 145 4.02 -15.26 7.76
N GLU A 146 4.58 -16.47 7.82
CA GLU A 146 5.88 -16.72 8.42
C GLU A 146 7.03 -16.31 7.51
N GLY A 147 8.11 -15.82 8.11
CA GLY A 147 9.34 -15.40 7.42
C GLY A 147 9.26 -13.97 6.87
N GLN A 148 10.18 -13.63 5.99
CA GLN A 148 10.32 -12.30 5.37
C GLN A 148 10.41 -12.43 3.85
N LEU A 149 9.57 -11.70 3.14
CA LEU A 149 9.59 -11.65 1.67
C LEU A 149 10.60 -10.65 1.13
N CYS A 150 10.92 -9.60 1.90
CA CYS A 150 11.96 -8.66 1.50
C CYS A 150 13.32 -9.35 1.48
N ILE A 151 14.01 -9.27 0.35
CA ILE A 151 15.36 -9.83 0.17
C ILE A 151 16.46 -8.81 0.46
N HIS A 152 16.14 -7.67 1.04
CA HIS A 152 17.05 -6.59 1.46
C HIS A 152 18.02 -6.12 0.37
N CYS A 153 17.56 -6.10 -0.89
CA CYS A 153 18.39 -5.75 -2.05
C CYS A 153 18.69 -4.26 -2.19
N GLY A 154 18.03 -3.39 -1.42
CA GLY A 154 18.23 -1.94 -1.38
C GLY A 154 17.81 -1.19 -2.65
N LYS A 155 17.17 -1.82 -3.64
CA LYS A 155 16.75 -1.12 -4.88
C LYS A 155 15.78 0.02 -4.60
N CYS A 156 14.80 -0.18 -3.71
CA CYS A 156 13.82 0.85 -3.36
C CYS A 156 14.48 2.10 -2.75
N LEU A 157 15.59 1.94 -2.04
CA LEU A 157 16.34 3.04 -1.45
C LEU A 157 17.10 3.81 -2.53
N ARG A 158 17.89 3.09 -3.35
CA ARG A 158 18.73 3.71 -4.40
C ARG A 158 17.93 4.44 -5.47
N GLU A 159 16.76 3.90 -5.79
CA GLU A 159 15.88 4.42 -6.85
C GLU A 159 14.84 5.42 -6.32
N CYS A 160 14.88 5.77 -5.04
CA CYS A 160 13.96 6.74 -4.46
C CYS A 160 14.32 8.16 -4.89
N PRO A 161 13.50 8.85 -5.70
CA PRO A 161 13.83 10.21 -6.15
C PRO A 161 13.76 11.25 -5.03
N ALA A 162 13.04 10.95 -3.94
CA ALA A 162 12.96 11.80 -2.76
C ALA A 162 14.08 11.54 -1.74
N HIS A 163 14.92 10.51 -1.97
CA HIS A 163 15.96 10.05 -1.03
C HIS A 163 15.45 9.94 0.42
N CYS A 164 14.20 9.48 0.58
CA CYS A 164 13.51 9.50 1.88
C CYS A 164 13.85 8.31 2.77
N PHE A 165 14.63 7.35 2.31
CA PHE A 165 15.04 6.21 3.13
C PHE A 165 16.44 6.37 3.68
N THR A 166 16.59 6.11 4.98
CA THR A 166 17.88 6.05 5.67
C THR A 166 18.03 4.70 6.34
N GLN A 167 19.25 4.19 6.41
CA GLN A 167 19.58 2.98 7.15
C GLN A 167 20.32 3.37 8.43
N ASP A 168 19.88 2.87 9.56
CA ASP A 168 20.57 3.08 10.82
C ASP A 168 21.78 2.14 10.99
N GLY A 169 22.51 2.30 12.11
CA GLY A 169 23.68 1.47 12.40
C GLY A 169 23.37 0.00 12.71
N ALA A 170 22.10 -0.35 12.94
CA ALA A 170 21.63 -1.71 13.14
C ALA A 170 21.15 -2.38 11.83
N GLY A 171 21.14 -1.62 10.73
CA GLY A 171 20.68 -2.09 9.43
C GLY A 171 19.16 -1.93 9.19
N GLU A 172 18.45 -1.34 10.15
CA GLU A 172 17.03 -1.03 10.01
C GLU A 172 16.81 0.19 9.12
N TYR A 173 15.71 0.16 8.35
CA TYR A 173 15.39 1.25 7.44
C TYR A 173 14.32 2.16 8.02
N ALA A 174 14.62 3.44 8.09
CA ALA A 174 13.67 4.50 8.43
C ALA A 174 13.26 5.27 7.17
N MET A 175 12.05 5.82 7.20
CA MET A 175 11.50 6.61 6.10
C MET A 175 11.14 8.02 6.57
N ASP A 176 11.75 9.04 5.96
CA ASP A 176 11.29 10.43 6.06
C ASP A 176 9.99 10.59 5.25
N LYS A 177 8.86 10.45 5.95
CA LYS A 177 7.53 10.59 5.35
C LYS A 177 7.29 11.98 4.76
N LEU A 178 7.86 13.02 5.37
CA LEU A 178 7.71 14.40 4.87
C LEU A 178 8.48 14.61 3.56
N ALA A 179 9.70 14.07 3.44
CA ALA A 179 10.43 14.12 2.17
C ALA A 179 9.67 13.42 1.05
N CYS A 180 9.13 12.20 1.32
CA CYS A 180 8.28 11.49 0.38
C CYS A 180 7.02 12.29 0.01
N THR A 181 6.34 12.87 1.00
CA THR A 181 5.12 13.68 0.78
C THR A 181 5.42 14.91 -0.06
N ARG A 182 6.49 15.65 0.22
CA ARG A 182 6.90 16.82 -0.59
C ARG A 182 7.11 16.45 -2.05
N HIS A 183 7.78 15.33 -2.31
CA HIS A 183 7.95 14.83 -3.68
C HIS A 183 6.61 14.48 -4.34
N HIS A 184 5.70 13.84 -3.62
CA HIS A 184 4.35 13.55 -4.14
C HIS A 184 3.54 14.81 -4.46
N VAL A 185 3.63 15.86 -3.63
CA VAL A 185 2.99 17.16 -3.89
C VAL A 185 3.54 17.81 -5.16
N GLN A 186 4.87 17.77 -5.33
CA GLN A 186 5.50 18.25 -6.55
C GLN A 186 5.00 17.48 -7.79
N LEU A 187 5.03 16.15 -7.77
CA LEU A 187 4.54 15.33 -8.88
C LEU A 187 3.06 15.59 -9.19
N LYS A 188 2.24 15.88 -8.18
CA LYS A 188 0.82 16.24 -8.40
C LYS A 188 0.68 17.55 -9.16
N GLN A 189 1.52 18.54 -8.85
CA GLN A 189 1.56 19.81 -9.60
C GLN A 189 2.01 19.61 -11.05
N GLU A 190 2.94 18.67 -11.27
CA GLU A 190 3.47 18.29 -12.59
C GLU A 190 2.59 17.27 -13.33
N ARG A 191 1.45 16.84 -12.74
CA ARG A 191 0.53 15.84 -13.31
C ARG A 191 1.16 14.44 -13.52
N HIS A 192 2.10 14.07 -12.67
CA HIS A 192 2.78 12.77 -12.68
C HIS A 192 2.57 11.96 -11.39
N TRP A 193 1.60 12.36 -10.57
CA TRP A 193 1.28 11.70 -9.31
C TRP A 193 0.51 10.37 -9.55
N PRO A 194 0.74 9.32 -8.74
CA PRO A 194 1.72 9.21 -7.65
C PRO A 194 3.11 8.75 -8.12
N CYS A 195 4.11 8.82 -7.24
CA CYS A 195 5.47 8.40 -7.54
C CYS A 195 5.56 6.89 -7.85
N GLY A 196 5.18 6.01 -6.93
CA GLY A 196 5.19 4.55 -7.10
C GLY A 196 6.57 3.89 -7.30
N ARG A 197 7.67 4.65 -7.34
CA ARG A 197 8.98 4.17 -7.77
C ARG A 197 9.53 3.02 -6.89
N CYS A 198 9.42 3.14 -5.57
CA CYS A 198 9.89 2.11 -4.65
C CYS A 198 9.18 0.75 -4.83
N ALA A 199 7.90 0.77 -5.22
CA ALA A 199 7.16 -0.44 -5.52
C ALA A 199 7.49 -1.00 -6.92
N ALA A 200 7.64 -0.12 -7.92
CA ALA A 200 7.92 -0.50 -9.30
C ALA A 200 9.27 -1.24 -9.45
N VAL A 201 10.31 -0.79 -8.72
CA VAL A 201 11.67 -1.37 -8.83
C VAL A 201 11.89 -2.64 -8.00
N CYS A 202 10.92 -2.99 -7.15
CA CYS A 202 11.04 -4.16 -6.28
C CYS A 202 11.02 -5.45 -7.08
N PRO A 203 12.04 -6.33 -6.92
CA PRO A 203 12.11 -7.59 -7.67
C PRO A 203 11.26 -8.72 -7.09
N VAL A 204 10.61 -8.48 -5.92
CA VAL A 204 9.75 -9.48 -5.27
C VAL A 204 8.39 -9.52 -5.95
N GLY A 205 7.87 -10.72 -6.17
CA GLY A 205 6.55 -11.00 -6.73
C GLY A 205 6.60 -11.93 -7.93
N ASP A 206 5.69 -12.92 -7.95
CA ASP A 206 5.58 -13.91 -9.03
C ASP A 206 5.04 -13.29 -10.32
N ASP A 207 4.34 -12.14 -10.22
CA ASP A 207 3.84 -11.33 -11.34
C ASP A 207 4.96 -10.84 -12.28
N LEU A 208 6.22 -10.87 -11.82
CA LEU A 208 7.38 -10.55 -12.64
C LEU A 208 7.92 -11.77 -13.42
N ALA A 209 7.41 -12.97 -13.18
CA ALA A 209 7.90 -14.17 -13.83
C ALA A 209 7.86 -14.11 -15.39
N PRO A 210 6.83 -13.52 -16.03
CA PRO A 210 6.80 -13.37 -17.49
C PRO A 210 7.92 -12.47 -18.05
N TYR A 211 8.52 -11.63 -17.20
CA TYR A 211 9.53 -10.62 -17.61
C TYR A 211 10.96 -11.01 -17.19
N ARG A 212 11.18 -12.23 -16.70
CA ARG A 212 12.51 -12.68 -16.25
C ARG A 212 13.51 -12.64 -17.40
N GLY A 213 14.55 -11.80 -17.22
CA GLY A 213 15.61 -11.61 -18.22
C GLY A 213 15.31 -10.49 -19.22
N GLU A 214 14.13 -9.89 -19.17
CA GLU A 214 13.75 -8.78 -20.03
C GLU A 214 13.35 -7.55 -19.19
N ALA A 215 13.49 -6.37 -19.78
CA ALA A 215 12.96 -5.16 -19.16
C ALA A 215 11.43 -5.17 -19.24
N VAL A 216 10.75 -4.97 -18.12
CA VAL A 216 9.27 -4.86 -18.05
C VAL A 216 8.74 -3.75 -18.96
N ILE A 217 9.53 -2.69 -19.14
CA ILE A 217 9.31 -1.60 -20.09
C ILE A 217 10.68 -1.13 -20.62
N THR A 218 10.75 -0.78 -21.90
CA THR A 218 11.97 -0.18 -22.45
C THR A 218 12.16 1.26 -21.98
N GLU A 219 13.41 1.75 -21.99
CA GLU A 219 13.65 3.17 -21.68
C GLU A 219 12.89 4.12 -22.62
N ALA A 220 12.77 3.77 -23.89
CA ALA A 220 12.00 4.56 -24.85
C ALA A 220 10.51 4.53 -24.51
N GLY A 221 9.96 3.38 -24.10
CA GLY A 221 8.58 3.26 -23.64
C GLY A 221 8.31 4.06 -22.36
N ALA A 222 9.22 4.00 -21.40
CA ALA A 222 9.10 4.78 -20.17
C ALA A 222 9.11 6.29 -20.46
N ARG A 223 10.04 6.76 -21.31
CA ARG A 223 10.05 8.17 -21.76
C ARG A 223 8.78 8.55 -22.49
N HIS A 224 8.25 7.69 -23.38
CA HIS A 224 7.00 7.95 -24.08
C HIS A 224 5.82 8.12 -23.12
N CYS A 225 5.68 7.26 -22.12
CA CYS A 225 4.65 7.38 -21.09
C CYS A 225 4.79 8.66 -20.24
N GLY A 226 6.01 9.18 -20.08
CA GLY A 226 6.29 10.43 -19.36
C GLY A 226 6.00 11.69 -20.18
N LEU A 227 6.05 11.63 -21.51
CA LEU A 227 5.90 12.81 -22.39
C LEU A 227 4.52 13.48 -22.36
N TYR A 228 3.49 12.76 -21.96
CA TYR A 228 2.11 13.27 -21.92
C TYR A 228 1.73 13.92 -20.58
N GLY A 229 2.68 14.15 -19.70
CA GLY A 229 2.49 14.79 -18.40
C GLY A 229 3.22 16.13 -18.22
N SER A 230 4.01 16.56 -19.21
CA SER A 230 4.73 17.84 -19.19
C SER A 230 3.96 18.94 -19.93
#